data_ee5696e522f01c8a91ecf4af00ab7a64
#
_entry.id   ee5696e522f01c8a91ecf4af00ab7a64
#
_cell.length_a   1.000
_cell.length_b   1.000
_cell.length_c   1.000
_cell.angle_alpha   90.00
_cell.angle_beta   90.00
_cell.angle_gamma   90.00
#
_symmetry.space_group_name_H-M   'P 1'
#
loop_
_entity.id
_entity.type
_entity.pdbx_description
1 polymer ?
#
loop_
_entity_poly.entity_id
_entity_poly.type
_entity_poly.pdbx_seq_one_letter_code
_entity_poly.pdbx_strand_id
1 'polypeptide(L)'
;QADFNQLSASEYLLVERLARDIALPLPRYAARRTRPGVRGSRPHWPGAMHHAARNGGEVLRIPLLQRRQQPLPLLVLVDVSGSMERYARLLLAFLHAATAPRHTGAALRRDVFAFGTGLTDLTPAFRLADTDAMLQRASHAITDYAGGTRMGDSLAQLRLHHARRLVGRRTLVLLISDGLDTGAPDVLEQELGWLRRHCGRL
;
A
#
# COMPACT_ATOMS: atom_id res chain seq x y z
N GLN A 1 24.15 -8.05 -17.53
CA GLN A 1 22.77 -8.19 -16.98
C GLN A 1 22.91 -8.21 -15.48
N ALA A 2 22.51 -7.12 -14.81
CA ALA A 2 22.42 -7.15 -13.35
C ALA A 2 21.30 -8.12 -13.00
N ASP A 3 21.63 -9.10 -12.13
CA ASP A 3 20.63 -10.08 -11.68
C ASP A 3 19.55 -9.35 -10.90
N PHE A 4 18.36 -9.19 -11.49
CA PHE A 4 17.23 -8.49 -10.87
C PHE A 4 16.79 -9.14 -9.57
N ASN A 5 17.24 -10.34 -9.29
CA ASN A 5 16.73 -11.18 -8.22
C ASN A 5 17.43 -10.99 -6.86
N GLN A 6 18.58 -10.31 -6.79
CA GLN A 6 19.31 -10.13 -5.54
C GLN A 6 19.75 -8.69 -5.33
N LEU A 7 19.42 -8.13 -4.18
CA LEU A 7 20.00 -6.89 -3.70
C LEU A 7 21.41 -7.15 -3.17
N SER A 8 22.37 -6.30 -3.50
CA SER A 8 23.66 -6.30 -2.81
C SER A 8 23.45 -5.94 -1.33
N ALA A 9 24.37 -6.36 -0.46
CA ALA A 9 24.27 -6.05 0.97
C ALA A 9 24.23 -4.52 1.23
N SER A 10 24.93 -3.73 0.43
CA SER A 10 24.89 -2.26 0.52
C SER A 10 23.54 -1.66 0.10
N GLU A 11 22.93 -2.18 -0.95
CA GLU A 11 21.59 -1.77 -1.40
C GLU A 11 20.52 -2.15 -0.39
N TYR A 12 20.62 -3.34 0.21
CA TYR A 12 19.71 -3.77 1.26
C TYR A 12 19.76 -2.84 2.48
N LEU A 13 20.96 -2.51 2.96
CA LEU A 13 21.15 -1.57 4.06
C LEU A 13 20.62 -0.17 3.73
N LEU A 14 20.83 0.28 2.50
CA LEU A 14 20.28 1.56 2.02
C LEU A 14 18.77 1.56 2.03
N VAL A 15 18.15 0.51 1.50
CA VAL A 15 16.68 0.36 1.48
C VAL A 15 16.11 0.34 2.90
N GLU A 16 16.72 -0.44 3.81
CA GLU A 16 16.27 -0.48 5.21
C GLU A 16 16.40 0.88 5.90
N ARG A 17 17.50 1.58 5.66
CA ARG A 17 17.72 2.93 6.21
C ARG A 17 16.70 3.90 5.67
N LEU A 18 16.50 3.96 4.35
CA LEU A 18 15.50 4.81 3.71
C LEU A 18 14.08 4.48 4.19
N ALA A 19 13.73 3.19 4.32
CA ALA A 19 12.42 2.79 4.79
C ALA A 19 12.18 3.13 6.27
N ARG A 20 13.25 3.27 7.06
CA ARG A 20 13.18 3.70 8.46
C ARG A 20 13.07 5.23 8.58
N ASP A 21 13.84 5.96 7.76
CA ASP A 21 13.94 7.41 7.83
C ASP A 21 12.77 8.11 7.10
N ILE A 22 12.27 7.49 6.02
CA ILE A 22 11.14 7.99 5.25
C ILE A 22 9.88 7.27 5.69
N ALA A 23 9.25 7.77 6.76
CA ALA A 23 7.92 7.32 7.12
C ALA A 23 6.92 7.76 6.04
N LEU A 24 6.29 6.79 5.36
CA LEU A 24 5.17 7.10 4.47
C LEU A 24 4.02 7.67 5.32
N PRO A 25 3.62 8.94 5.16
CA PRO A 25 2.57 9.55 5.96
C PRO A 25 1.21 9.01 5.50
N LEU A 26 0.90 7.77 5.91
CA LEU A 26 -0.37 7.14 5.57
C LEU A 26 -1.50 7.79 6.37
N PRO A 27 -2.43 8.50 5.72
CA PRO A 27 -3.58 9.07 6.39
C PRO A 27 -4.40 7.99 7.07
N ARG A 28 -4.94 8.29 8.25
CA ARG A 28 -5.77 7.37 9.03
C ARG A 28 -7.22 7.82 9.03
N TYR A 29 -8.13 6.88 9.10
CA TYR A 29 -9.54 7.14 9.25
C TYR A 29 -10.14 6.39 10.44
N ALA A 30 -11.21 6.93 11.01
CA ALA A 30 -11.95 6.29 12.08
C ALA A 30 -12.79 5.12 11.52
N ALA A 31 -12.37 3.89 11.81
CA ALA A 31 -13.07 2.68 11.39
C ALA A 31 -14.45 2.55 12.07
N ARG A 32 -15.30 1.66 11.53
CA ARG A 32 -16.56 1.32 12.20
C ARG A 32 -16.34 0.53 13.50
N ARG A 33 -15.29 -0.27 13.57
CA ARG A 33 -14.93 -1.04 14.76
C ARG A 33 -14.43 -0.13 15.87
N THR A 34 -14.90 -0.42 17.10
CA THR A 34 -14.50 0.29 18.31
C THR A 34 -13.54 -0.53 19.16
N ARG A 35 -12.88 0.11 20.08
CA ARG A 35 -12.07 -0.48 21.17
C ARG A 35 -12.32 0.28 22.47
N PRO A 36 -12.11 -0.35 23.63
CA PRO A 36 -12.07 0.40 24.90
C PRO A 36 -10.98 1.46 24.86
N GLY A 37 -11.28 2.64 25.39
CA GLY A 37 -10.37 3.77 25.44
C GLY A 37 -10.86 4.85 26.40
N VAL A 38 -10.13 5.96 26.46
CA VAL A 38 -10.46 7.11 27.33
C VAL A 38 -11.37 8.14 26.67
N ARG A 39 -11.50 8.06 25.34
CA ARG A 39 -12.34 8.98 24.55
C ARG A 39 -13.38 8.20 23.78
N GLY A 40 -14.62 8.66 23.79
CA GLY A 40 -15.72 8.04 23.09
C GLY A 40 -17.07 8.57 23.59
N SER A 41 -18.14 8.23 22.87
CA SER A 41 -19.50 8.69 23.18
C SER A 41 -20.34 7.64 23.92
N ARG A 42 -19.88 6.39 24.00
CA ARG A 42 -20.63 5.29 24.60
C ARG A 42 -19.77 4.54 25.62
N PRO A 43 -20.31 4.17 26.78
CA PRO A 43 -19.60 3.37 27.76
C PRO A 43 -19.36 1.93 27.24
N HIS A 44 -18.23 1.36 27.60
CA HIS A 44 -17.91 -0.04 27.36
C HIS A 44 -18.22 -0.85 28.63
N TRP A 45 -19.48 -1.20 28.82
CA TRP A 45 -19.97 -1.90 30.01
C TRP A 45 -19.22 -3.19 30.36
N PRO A 46 -18.89 -4.07 29.39
CA PRO A 46 -18.11 -5.28 29.73
C PRO A 46 -16.76 -4.94 30.37
N GLY A 47 -16.09 -3.90 29.90
CA GLY A 47 -14.84 -3.42 30.52
C GLY A 47 -15.04 -2.82 31.90
N ALA A 48 -16.10 -2.06 32.12
CA ALA A 48 -16.44 -1.52 33.45
C ALA A 48 -16.73 -2.62 34.46
N MET A 49 -17.51 -3.63 34.08
CA MET A 49 -17.81 -4.79 34.93
C MET A 49 -16.56 -5.62 35.24
N HIS A 50 -15.69 -5.81 34.24
CA HIS A 50 -14.41 -6.49 34.47
C HIS A 50 -13.50 -5.72 35.47
N HIS A 51 -13.48 -4.42 35.38
CA HIS A 51 -12.75 -3.59 36.35
C HIS A 51 -13.39 -3.64 37.75
N ALA A 52 -14.70 -3.57 37.84
CA ALA A 52 -15.40 -3.68 39.12
C ALA A 52 -15.11 -5.02 39.79
N ALA A 53 -15.20 -6.13 39.08
CA ALA A 53 -14.90 -7.45 39.63
C ALA A 53 -13.48 -7.59 40.21
N ARG A 54 -12.52 -6.83 39.68
CA ARG A 54 -11.13 -6.80 40.20
C ARG A 54 -10.90 -5.83 41.35
N ASN A 55 -11.82 -4.91 41.56
CA ASN A 55 -11.72 -3.86 42.59
C ASN A 55 -12.81 -4.00 43.65
N GLY A 56 -13.11 -5.24 44.06
CA GLY A 56 -14.06 -5.49 45.15
C GLY A 56 -15.51 -5.06 44.86
N GLY A 57 -15.90 -4.95 43.60
CA GLY A 57 -17.23 -4.51 43.17
C GLY A 57 -17.33 -3.03 42.83
N GLU A 58 -16.30 -2.23 43.08
CA GLU A 58 -16.31 -0.79 42.82
C GLU A 58 -15.98 -0.44 41.38
N VAL A 59 -16.81 0.42 40.78
CA VAL A 59 -16.63 0.92 39.42
C VAL A 59 -15.81 2.22 39.46
N LEU A 60 -14.51 2.11 39.59
CA LEU A 60 -13.60 3.27 39.67
C LEU A 60 -13.45 3.97 38.31
N ARG A 61 -13.63 3.28 37.21
CA ARG A 61 -13.46 3.81 35.87
C ARG A 61 -14.37 3.13 34.87
N ILE A 62 -15.05 3.91 34.05
CA ILE A 62 -15.86 3.41 32.93
C ILE A 62 -15.11 3.68 31.63
N PRO A 63 -14.53 2.63 30.97
CA PRO A 63 -13.94 2.79 29.66
C PRO A 63 -14.98 3.22 28.62
N LEU A 64 -14.58 4.05 27.68
CA LEU A 64 -15.46 4.47 26.59
C LEU A 64 -15.15 3.71 25.30
N LEU A 65 -16.14 3.55 24.45
CA LEU A 65 -15.97 2.96 23.12
C LEU A 65 -15.38 4.00 22.15
N GLN A 66 -14.12 3.83 21.81
CA GLN A 66 -13.39 4.69 20.88
C GLN A 66 -13.28 4.00 19.52
N ARG A 67 -13.54 4.72 18.41
CA ARG A 67 -13.31 4.19 17.06
C ARG A 67 -11.82 3.90 16.84
N ARG A 68 -11.54 2.73 16.27
CA ARG A 68 -10.16 2.37 15.88
C ARG A 68 -9.71 3.27 14.73
N GLN A 69 -8.50 3.80 14.85
CA GLN A 69 -7.85 4.48 13.73
C GLN A 69 -7.15 3.45 12.85
N GLN A 70 -7.47 3.43 11.57
CA GLN A 70 -6.86 2.54 10.58
C GLN A 70 -6.23 3.34 9.45
N PRO A 71 -5.08 2.90 8.91
CA PRO A 71 -4.52 3.53 7.71
C PRO A 71 -5.48 3.34 6.54
N LEU A 72 -5.48 4.28 5.62
CA LEU A 72 -6.19 4.15 4.35
C LEU A 72 -5.62 2.97 3.56
N PRO A 73 -6.46 2.20 2.85
CA PRO A 73 -5.97 1.24 1.87
C PRO A 73 -5.04 1.92 0.86
N LEU A 74 -3.92 1.28 0.56
CA LEU A 74 -2.90 1.78 -0.36
C LEU A 74 -2.93 0.94 -1.65
N LEU A 75 -3.12 1.61 -2.78
CA LEU A 75 -2.94 1.06 -4.11
C LEU A 75 -1.66 1.67 -4.69
N VAL A 76 -0.69 0.83 -5.00
CA VAL A 76 0.59 1.24 -5.59
C VAL A 76 0.62 0.80 -7.04
N LEU A 77 1.00 1.72 -7.90
CA LEU A 77 1.20 1.51 -9.34
C LEU A 77 2.63 1.92 -9.65
N VAL A 78 3.47 0.96 -10.04
CA VAL A 78 4.91 1.17 -10.28
C VAL A 78 5.23 0.91 -11.74
N ASP A 79 5.88 1.87 -12.36
CA ASP A 79 6.47 1.72 -13.68
C ASP A 79 7.69 0.81 -13.61
N VAL A 80 7.70 -0.23 -14.47
CA VAL A 80 8.79 -1.18 -14.60
C VAL A 80 9.31 -1.25 -16.04
N SER A 81 9.02 -0.22 -16.84
CA SER A 81 9.53 -0.09 -18.19
C SER A 81 11.06 -0.03 -18.26
N GLY A 82 11.64 -0.18 -19.45
CA GLY A 82 13.08 -0.24 -19.64
C GLY A 82 13.86 0.96 -19.08
N SER A 83 13.28 2.17 -19.13
CA SER A 83 13.87 3.37 -18.51
C SER A 83 13.93 3.29 -16.98
N MET A 84 12.96 2.60 -16.37
CA MET A 84 12.84 2.43 -14.93
C MET A 84 13.53 1.16 -14.39
N GLU A 85 14.00 0.24 -15.23
CA GLU A 85 14.53 -1.07 -14.85
C GLU A 85 15.56 -1.01 -13.72
N ARG A 86 16.48 -0.05 -13.77
CA ARG A 86 17.52 0.14 -12.73
C ARG A 86 16.95 0.50 -11.36
N TYR A 87 15.85 1.25 -11.35
CA TYR A 87 15.27 1.81 -10.14
C TYR A 87 14.11 0.97 -9.62
N ALA A 88 13.42 0.23 -10.51
CA ALA A 88 12.24 -0.54 -10.17
C ALA A 88 12.50 -1.53 -9.02
N ARG A 89 13.63 -2.23 -9.03
CA ARG A 89 14.01 -3.17 -7.98
C ARG A 89 14.17 -2.49 -6.62
N LEU A 90 14.97 -1.42 -6.55
CA LEU A 90 15.19 -0.66 -5.32
C LEU A 90 13.89 -0.05 -4.80
N LEU A 91 13.08 0.45 -5.72
CA LEU A 91 11.78 1.04 -5.41
C LEU A 91 10.80 0.01 -4.84
N LEU A 92 10.70 -1.17 -5.46
CA LEU A 92 9.86 -2.27 -4.96
C LEU A 92 10.35 -2.74 -3.58
N ALA A 93 11.66 -2.88 -3.38
CA ALA A 93 12.24 -3.23 -2.09
C ALA A 93 11.94 -2.17 -1.01
N PHE A 94 12.10 -0.89 -1.35
CA PHE A 94 11.76 0.23 -0.47
C PHE A 94 10.28 0.23 -0.10
N LEU A 95 9.39 0.13 -1.08
CA LEU A 95 7.94 0.10 -0.87
C LEU A 95 7.53 -1.11 -0.01
N HIS A 96 8.14 -2.28 -0.25
CA HIS A 96 7.90 -3.46 0.57
C HIS A 96 8.29 -3.22 2.03
N ALA A 97 9.50 -2.72 2.29
CA ALA A 97 9.99 -2.40 3.62
C ALA A 97 9.17 -1.28 4.30
N ALA A 98 8.94 -0.16 3.61
CA ALA A 98 8.25 1.01 4.16
C ALA A 98 6.76 0.74 4.47
N THR A 99 6.13 -0.19 3.76
CA THR A 99 4.73 -0.59 3.99
C THR A 99 4.58 -1.85 4.82
N ALA A 100 5.67 -2.40 5.35
CA ALA A 100 5.64 -3.56 6.22
C ALA A 100 4.86 -3.28 7.52
N PRO A 101 4.17 -4.28 8.11
CA PRO A 101 3.38 -4.10 9.34
C PRO A 101 4.18 -3.51 10.51
N ARG A 102 5.48 -3.78 10.58
CA ARG A 102 6.41 -3.22 11.59
C ARG A 102 6.49 -1.70 11.57
N HIS A 103 6.30 -1.06 10.41
CA HIS A 103 6.37 0.39 10.26
C HIS A 103 5.00 1.06 10.30
N THR A 104 3.95 0.37 9.88
CA THR A 104 2.59 0.95 9.81
C THR A 104 1.81 0.80 11.12
N GLY A 105 2.28 -0.05 12.04
CA GLY A 105 1.67 -0.30 13.36
C GLY A 105 0.26 -0.90 13.32
N ALA A 106 -0.25 -1.20 12.14
CA ALA A 106 -1.56 -1.83 11.91
C ALA A 106 -1.51 -2.59 10.60
N ALA A 107 -2.39 -3.56 10.41
CA ALA A 107 -2.53 -4.27 9.15
C ALA A 107 -2.97 -3.28 8.05
N LEU A 108 -1.99 -2.77 7.31
CA LEU A 108 -2.23 -1.95 6.13
C LEU A 108 -2.72 -2.86 5.00
N ARG A 109 -3.89 -2.56 4.45
CA ARG A 109 -4.29 -3.16 3.18
C ARG A 109 -3.51 -2.45 2.08
N ARG A 110 -2.63 -3.20 1.43
CA ARG A 110 -1.86 -2.75 0.28
C ARG A 110 -2.11 -3.68 -0.90
N ASP A 111 -2.37 -3.09 -2.05
CA ASP A 111 -2.47 -3.77 -3.33
C ASP A 111 -1.44 -3.10 -4.25
N VAL A 112 -0.59 -3.89 -4.91
CA VAL A 112 0.57 -3.40 -5.68
C VAL A 112 0.51 -3.97 -7.08
N PHE A 113 0.65 -3.09 -8.07
CA PHE A 113 0.71 -3.46 -9.48
C PHE A 113 1.94 -2.83 -10.12
N ALA A 114 2.57 -3.59 -10.99
CA ALA A 114 3.55 -3.07 -11.92
C ALA A 114 2.89 -2.83 -13.28
N PHE A 115 3.37 -1.82 -13.99
CA PHE A 115 2.94 -1.57 -15.36
C PHE A 115 4.15 -1.24 -16.25
N GLY A 116 4.05 -1.65 -17.50
CA GLY A 116 4.96 -1.40 -18.60
C GLY A 116 4.13 -1.43 -19.86
N THR A 117 4.24 -2.47 -20.70
CA THR A 117 3.33 -2.71 -21.83
C THR A 117 1.97 -3.22 -21.39
N GLY A 118 1.86 -3.77 -20.17
CA GLY A 118 0.63 -4.28 -19.55
C GLY A 118 0.65 -4.12 -18.04
N LEU A 119 -0.44 -4.54 -17.40
CA LEU A 119 -0.62 -4.46 -15.94
C LEU A 119 -0.36 -5.83 -15.30
N THR A 120 0.53 -5.88 -14.31
CA THR A 120 0.89 -7.09 -13.55
C THR A 120 0.55 -6.92 -12.07
N ASP A 121 -0.21 -7.87 -11.49
CA ASP A 121 -0.53 -7.86 -10.04
C ASP A 121 0.65 -8.43 -9.22
N LEU A 122 1.33 -7.56 -8.49
CA LEU A 122 2.41 -7.89 -7.57
C LEU A 122 1.94 -8.08 -6.11
N THR A 123 0.65 -7.92 -5.83
CA THR A 123 0.09 -8.06 -4.48
C THR A 123 0.46 -9.39 -3.82
N PRO A 124 0.45 -10.55 -4.54
CA PRO A 124 0.87 -11.83 -3.95
C PRO A 124 2.34 -11.86 -3.53
N ALA A 125 3.23 -11.20 -4.29
CA ALA A 125 4.64 -11.06 -3.93
C ALA A 125 4.82 -10.22 -2.68
N PHE A 126 4.13 -9.09 -2.59
CA PHE A 126 4.19 -8.17 -1.45
C PHE A 126 3.62 -8.74 -0.14
N ARG A 127 2.96 -9.88 -0.15
CA ARG A 127 2.52 -10.60 1.06
C ARG A 127 3.62 -11.41 1.72
N LEU A 128 4.71 -11.69 1.01
CA LEU A 128 5.87 -12.36 1.58
C LEU A 128 6.50 -11.47 2.64
N ALA A 129 7.08 -12.08 3.68
CA ALA A 129 7.72 -11.35 4.77
C ALA A 129 9.14 -10.90 4.40
N ASP A 130 9.82 -11.72 3.61
CA ASP A 130 11.17 -11.50 3.15
C ASP A 130 11.20 -10.67 1.86
N THR A 131 12.09 -9.66 1.81
CA THR A 131 12.20 -8.74 0.69
C THR A 131 12.83 -9.40 -0.54
N ASP A 132 13.81 -10.28 -0.36
CA ASP A 132 14.45 -10.97 -1.48
C ASP A 132 13.50 -11.97 -2.13
N ALA A 133 12.77 -12.75 -1.32
CA ALA A 133 11.71 -13.62 -1.81
C ALA A 133 10.59 -12.85 -2.54
N MET A 134 10.25 -11.65 -2.05
CA MET A 134 9.30 -10.77 -2.71
C MET A 134 9.83 -10.32 -4.08
N LEU A 135 11.08 -9.86 -4.16
CA LEU A 135 11.71 -9.41 -5.41
C LEU A 135 11.80 -10.55 -6.43
N GLN A 136 12.21 -11.74 -5.98
CA GLN A 136 12.28 -12.92 -6.84
C GLN A 136 10.88 -13.26 -7.42
N ARG A 137 9.86 -13.25 -6.59
CA ARG A 137 8.49 -13.51 -7.04
C ARG A 137 7.95 -12.41 -7.96
N ALA A 138 8.29 -11.15 -7.68
CA ALA A 138 7.92 -10.02 -8.53
C ALA A 138 8.58 -10.12 -9.90
N SER A 139 9.88 -10.47 -9.97
CA SER A 139 10.61 -10.63 -11.24
C SER A 139 10.05 -11.73 -12.11
N HIS A 140 9.60 -12.84 -11.51
CA HIS A 140 8.93 -13.92 -12.26
C HIS A 140 7.54 -13.52 -12.76
N ALA A 141 6.86 -12.61 -12.07
CA ALA A 141 5.53 -12.16 -12.48
C ALA A 141 5.59 -11.11 -13.60
N ILE A 142 6.62 -10.27 -13.62
CA ILE A 142 6.82 -9.25 -14.65
C ILE A 142 7.51 -9.91 -15.83
N THR A 143 6.78 -10.07 -16.91
CA THR A 143 7.30 -10.77 -18.12
C THR A 143 7.95 -9.82 -19.13
N ASP A 144 7.75 -8.50 -18.98
CA ASP A 144 8.17 -7.53 -20.00
C ASP A 144 8.79 -6.28 -19.35
N TYR A 145 10.10 -6.38 -19.04
CA TYR A 145 10.89 -5.26 -18.54
C TYR A 145 11.43 -4.34 -19.65
N ALA A 146 11.48 -4.80 -20.88
CA ALA A 146 12.13 -4.10 -21.99
C ALA A 146 11.14 -3.40 -22.93
N GLY A 147 9.86 -3.52 -22.68
CA GLY A 147 8.80 -2.88 -23.46
C GLY A 147 8.66 -1.38 -23.17
N GLY A 148 7.99 -0.67 -24.07
CA GLY A 148 7.58 0.71 -23.82
C GLY A 148 6.54 0.82 -22.70
N THR A 149 6.35 2.02 -22.16
CA THR A 149 5.34 2.31 -21.16
C THR A 149 4.00 2.60 -21.83
N ARG A 150 2.96 1.85 -21.50
CA ARG A 150 1.56 2.10 -21.87
C ARG A 150 0.73 2.32 -20.62
N MET A 151 0.97 3.47 -19.99
CA MET A 151 0.33 3.80 -18.70
C MET A 151 -1.18 3.93 -18.85
N GLY A 152 -1.65 4.61 -19.90
CA GLY A 152 -3.09 4.77 -20.16
C GLY A 152 -3.81 3.44 -20.28
N ASP A 153 -3.27 2.50 -21.07
CA ASP A 153 -3.84 1.17 -21.26
C ASP A 153 -3.81 0.35 -19.97
N SER A 154 -2.73 0.44 -19.21
CA SER A 154 -2.59 -0.25 -17.92
C SER A 154 -3.59 0.27 -16.89
N LEU A 155 -3.83 1.57 -16.84
CA LEU A 155 -4.85 2.17 -15.99
C LEU A 155 -6.28 1.79 -16.43
N ALA A 156 -6.52 1.67 -17.74
CA ALA A 156 -7.79 1.17 -18.28
C ALA A 156 -8.03 -0.30 -17.85
N GLN A 157 -7.00 -1.15 -17.92
CA GLN A 157 -7.06 -2.53 -17.41
C GLN A 157 -7.34 -2.56 -15.90
N LEU A 158 -6.67 -1.71 -15.12
CA LEU A 158 -6.93 -1.58 -13.69
C LEU A 158 -8.39 -1.21 -13.43
N ARG A 159 -8.92 -0.24 -14.17
CA ARG A 159 -10.31 0.19 -14.07
C ARG A 159 -11.28 -0.93 -14.38
N LEU A 160 -11.03 -1.64 -15.47
CA LEU A 160 -11.92 -2.70 -15.96
C LEU A 160 -11.96 -3.90 -15.00
N HIS A 161 -10.80 -4.38 -14.56
CA HIS A 161 -10.70 -5.66 -13.84
C HIS A 161 -10.61 -5.54 -12.33
N HIS A 162 -10.11 -4.41 -11.80
CA HIS A 162 -9.75 -4.30 -10.40
C HIS A 162 -10.41 -3.14 -9.65
N ALA A 163 -10.94 -2.12 -10.35
CA ALA A 163 -11.41 -0.90 -9.73
C ALA A 163 -12.51 -1.12 -8.70
N ARG A 164 -13.47 -1.99 -8.97
CA ARG A 164 -14.58 -2.29 -8.04
C ARG A 164 -14.10 -2.74 -6.67
N ARG A 165 -12.97 -3.44 -6.62
CA ARG A 165 -12.37 -3.97 -5.39
C ARG A 165 -11.39 -3.00 -4.75
N LEU A 166 -10.63 -2.26 -5.55
CA LEU A 166 -9.44 -1.53 -5.11
C LEU A 166 -9.62 -0.03 -5.03
N VAL A 167 -10.41 0.57 -5.92
CA VAL A 167 -10.55 2.02 -6.01
C VAL A 167 -11.81 2.48 -5.30
N GLY A 168 -11.65 3.41 -4.38
CA GLY A 168 -12.76 3.99 -3.65
C GLY A 168 -12.33 5.27 -2.90
N ARG A 169 -13.30 6.04 -2.40
CA ARG A 169 -13.07 7.33 -1.71
C ARG A 169 -12.13 7.28 -0.51
N ARG A 170 -11.73 6.09 -0.06
CA ARG A 170 -10.77 5.90 1.02
C ARG A 170 -9.47 5.25 0.55
N THR A 171 -9.30 5.05 -0.75
CA THR A 171 -8.07 4.48 -1.31
C THR A 171 -7.08 5.60 -1.55
N LEU A 172 -5.88 5.45 -0.99
CA LEU A 172 -4.71 6.24 -1.36
C LEU A 172 -4.06 5.54 -2.56
N VAL A 173 -3.92 6.25 -3.66
CA VAL A 173 -3.22 5.76 -4.86
C VAL A 173 -1.84 6.41 -4.90
N LEU A 174 -0.81 5.59 -5.04
CA LEU A 174 0.57 6.01 -5.27
C LEU A 174 0.97 5.53 -6.66
N LEU A 175 1.10 6.46 -7.58
CA LEU A 175 1.56 6.23 -8.94
C LEU A 175 3.00 6.70 -9.06
N ILE A 176 3.90 5.83 -9.52
CA ILE A 176 5.33 6.10 -9.66
C ILE A 176 5.75 5.74 -11.08
N SER A 177 6.20 6.75 -11.82
CA SER A 177 6.65 6.66 -13.21
C SER A 177 7.63 7.80 -13.50
N ASP A 178 8.45 7.65 -14.50
CA ASP A 178 9.28 8.73 -15.05
C ASP A 178 8.48 9.64 -16.01
N GLY A 179 7.24 9.30 -16.29
CA GLY A 179 6.34 10.08 -17.13
C GLY A 179 6.52 9.84 -18.64
N LEU A 180 7.35 8.89 -19.02
CA LEU A 180 7.53 8.52 -20.42
C LEU A 180 6.42 7.52 -20.83
N ASP A 181 5.34 8.01 -21.42
CA ASP A 181 4.26 7.20 -21.95
C ASP A 181 4.30 7.16 -23.47
N THR A 182 4.27 5.97 -24.05
CA THR A 182 4.19 5.74 -25.50
C THR A 182 2.76 5.49 -25.99
N GLY A 183 1.81 5.49 -25.08
CA GLY A 183 0.38 5.32 -25.34
C GLY A 183 -0.30 6.58 -25.90
N ALA A 184 -1.59 6.49 -26.14
CA ALA A 184 -2.39 7.62 -26.57
C ALA A 184 -2.63 8.61 -25.39
N PRO A 185 -2.25 9.89 -25.52
CA PRO A 185 -2.32 10.86 -24.42
C PRO A 185 -3.74 11.08 -23.88
N ASP A 186 -4.73 11.03 -24.73
CA ASP A 186 -6.15 11.15 -24.38
C ASP A 186 -6.64 10.02 -23.47
N VAL A 187 -6.17 8.79 -23.71
CA VAL A 187 -6.48 7.65 -22.86
C VAL A 187 -5.87 7.83 -21.47
N LEU A 188 -4.61 8.26 -21.40
CA LEU A 188 -3.93 8.53 -20.13
C LEU A 188 -4.66 9.63 -19.33
N GLU A 189 -5.00 10.73 -19.96
CA GLU A 189 -5.73 11.84 -19.32
C GLU A 189 -7.09 11.37 -18.79
N GLN A 190 -7.83 10.63 -19.59
CA GLN A 190 -9.13 10.07 -19.20
C GLN A 190 -9.03 9.18 -17.97
N GLU A 191 -8.07 8.24 -17.95
CA GLU A 191 -7.93 7.27 -16.88
C GLU A 191 -7.37 7.90 -15.59
N LEU A 192 -6.41 8.81 -15.67
CA LEU A 192 -5.95 9.59 -14.53
C LEU A 192 -7.07 10.47 -13.96
N GLY A 193 -7.84 11.12 -14.83
CA GLY A 193 -9.01 11.88 -14.44
C GLY A 193 -10.07 11.03 -13.74
N TRP A 194 -10.28 9.80 -14.23
CA TRP A 194 -11.17 8.84 -13.58
C TRP A 194 -10.66 8.44 -12.19
N LEU A 195 -9.38 8.05 -12.05
CA LEU A 195 -8.76 7.70 -10.77
C LEU A 195 -8.90 8.83 -9.76
N ARG A 196 -8.56 10.06 -10.16
CA ARG A 196 -8.63 11.25 -9.29
C ARG A 196 -10.04 11.51 -8.76
N ARG A 197 -11.07 11.24 -9.55
CA ARG A 197 -12.48 11.41 -9.12
C ARG A 197 -12.98 10.30 -8.19
N HIS A 198 -12.39 9.09 -8.25
CA HIS A 198 -12.90 7.91 -7.56
C HIS A 198 -12.04 7.48 -6.37
N CYS A 199 -10.77 7.85 -6.31
CA CYS A 199 -9.92 7.57 -5.15
C CYS A 199 -10.03 8.65 -4.07
N GLY A 200 -9.47 8.38 -2.88
CA GLY A 200 -9.41 9.34 -1.79
C GLY A 200 -8.31 10.38 -1.98
N ARG A 201 -7.16 9.94 -2.52
CA ARG A 201 -5.99 10.75 -2.89
C ARG A 201 -5.21 10.03 -4.00
N LEU A 202 -4.68 10.80 -4.91
CA LEU A 202 -3.72 10.40 -5.93
C LEU A 202 -2.46 11.23 -5.76
#